data_4a58e868989c668b52a02146ad976f50
#
_entry.id   4a58e868989c668b52a02146ad976f50
#
_cell.length_a   1.000
_cell.length_b   1.000
_cell.length_c   1.000
_cell.angle_alpha   90.00
_cell.angle_beta   90.00
_cell.angle_gamma   90.00
#
_symmetry.space_group_name_H-M   'P 1'
#
loop_
_entity.id
_entity.type
_entity.pdbx_description
1 polymer ?
#
loop_
_entity_poly.entity_id
_entity_poly.type
_entity_poly.pdbx_seq_one_letter_code
_entity_poly.pdbx_strand_id
1 'polypeptide(L)'
;MLLLTKLQRSQLLANGQDRGDHVPVVKLFNPVGAATWLLSELDADGDTLFGLADLGFGSPELGSVSLAEIESVTLPFGLSIERDLHFEAHFPLTVYADAARLVGRITEDAARLETAALAQKCDASHE
;
A
#
# COMPACT_ATOMS: atom_id res chain seq x y z
N MET A 1 -1.61 9.67 18.04
CA MET A 1 -2.58 8.94 17.21
C MET A 1 -1.90 7.73 16.59
N LEU A 2 -2.50 6.57 16.74
CA LEU A 2 -1.98 5.35 16.12
C LEU A 2 -2.28 5.35 14.62
N LEU A 3 -1.31 4.98 13.81
CA LEU A 3 -1.50 4.91 12.35
C LEU A 3 -2.46 3.79 11.94
N LEU A 4 -2.51 2.71 12.71
CA LEU A 4 -3.38 1.58 12.41
C LEU A 4 -4.49 1.46 13.45
N THR A 5 -5.71 1.16 13.01
CA THR A 5 -6.76 0.73 13.94
C THR A 5 -6.47 -0.70 14.38
N LYS A 6 -7.12 -1.14 15.47
CA LYS A 6 -7.00 -2.53 15.94
C LYS A 6 -7.46 -3.51 14.86
N LEU A 7 -8.54 -3.18 14.17
CA LEU A 7 -9.08 -4.03 13.11
C LEU A 7 -8.12 -4.14 11.93
N GLN A 8 -7.54 -3.01 11.50
CA GLN A 8 -6.56 -2.99 10.42
C GLN A 8 -5.33 -3.81 10.80
N ARG A 9 -4.82 -3.64 12.03
CA ARG A 9 -3.67 -4.40 12.51
C ARG A 9 -3.95 -5.90 12.49
N SER A 10 -5.13 -6.31 12.96
CA SER A 10 -5.51 -7.72 12.94
C SER A 10 -5.58 -8.29 11.53
N GLN A 11 -6.16 -7.54 10.59
CA GLN A 11 -6.26 -7.96 9.20
C GLN A 11 -4.89 -8.06 8.55
N LEU A 12 -4.03 -7.08 8.78
CA LEU A 12 -2.65 -7.08 8.26
C LEU A 12 -1.85 -8.27 8.80
N LEU A 13 -1.99 -8.58 10.09
CA LEU A 13 -1.32 -9.73 10.71
C LEU A 13 -1.83 -11.04 10.12
N ALA A 14 -3.15 -11.18 9.92
CA ALA A 14 -3.73 -12.37 9.31
C ALA A 14 -3.21 -12.56 7.88
N ASN A 15 -3.15 -11.48 7.10
CA ASN A 15 -2.61 -11.51 5.75
C ASN A 15 -1.12 -11.92 5.75
N GLY A 16 -0.37 -11.45 6.72
CA GLY A 16 1.05 -11.78 6.85
C GLY A 16 1.33 -13.25 7.16
N GLN A 17 0.34 -14.00 7.66
CA GLN A 17 0.45 -15.43 7.91
C GLN A 17 -0.03 -16.27 6.74
N ASP A 18 -0.60 -15.65 5.72
CA ASP A 18 -1.18 -16.31 4.57
C ASP A 18 -0.46 -15.88 3.30
N ARG A 19 -0.05 -16.83 2.47
CA ARG A 19 0.59 -16.55 1.20
C ARG A 19 -0.46 -16.19 0.17
N GLY A 20 -0.33 -15.04 -0.43
CA GLY A 20 -1.26 -14.63 -1.45
C GLY A 20 -1.08 -13.16 -1.81
N ASP A 21 -1.83 -12.77 -2.83
CA ASP A 21 -1.85 -11.40 -3.32
C ASP A 21 -3.05 -10.71 -2.66
N HIS A 22 -2.81 -10.12 -1.50
CA HIS A 22 -3.88 -9.54 -0.69
C HIS A 22 -4.29 -8.15 -1.16
N VAL A 23 -5.56 -7.84 -0.97
CA VAL A 23 -6.09 -6.49 -1.16
C VAL A 23 -5.47 -5.58 -0.10
N PRO A 24 -4.95 -4.39 -0.47
CA PRO A 24 -4.41 -3.45 0.52
C PRO A 24 -5.43 -3.11 1.60
N VAL A 25 -4.97 -3.08 2.84
CA VAL A 25 -5.81 -2.83 4.01
C VAL A 25 -5.81 -1.36 4.39
N VAL A 26 -4.66 -0.69 4.22
CA VAL A 26 -4.49 0.68 4.69
C VAL A 26 -3.64 1.48 3.71
N LYS A 27 -3.98 2.77 3.59
CA LYS A 27 -3.18 3.74 2.83
C LYS A 27 -2.64 4.78 3.81
N LEU A 28 -1.32 4.96 3.78
CA LEU A 28 -0.63 6.01 4.54
C LEU A 28 -0.05 7.02 3.56
N PHE A 29 0.02 8.28 3.98
CA PHE A 29 0.56 9.33 3.12
C PHE A 29 1.20 10.46 3.90
N ASN A 30 2.10 11.18 3.21
CA ASN A 30 2.71 12.39 3.71
C ASN A 30 1.82 13.58 3.33
N PRO A 31 1.18 14.27 4.30
CA PRO A 31 0.23 15.35 3.98
C PRO A 31 0.88 16.60 3.38
N VAL A 32 2.20 16.72 3.45
CA VAL A 32 2.94 17.86 2.90
C VAL A 32 3.96 17.44 1.83
N GLY A 33 3.91 16.22 1.37
CA GLY A 33 4.82 15.68 0.37
C GLY A 33 4.16 14.61 -0.48
N ALA A 34 4.96 13.95 -1.32
CA ALA A 34 4.46 13.02 -2.32
C ALA A 34 4.40 11.55 -1.87
N ALA A 35 4.99 11.21 -0.72
CA ALA A 35 5.10 9.82 -0.31
C ALA A 35 3.73 9.21 0.05
N THR A 36 3.48 8.01 -0.47
CA THR A 36 2.25 7.24 -0.26
C THR A 36 2.59 5.76 -0.15
N TRP A 37 1.92 5.06 0.76
CA TRP A 37 2.08 3.61 0.94
C TRP A 37 0.72 2.93 0.93
N LEU A 38 0.61 1.83 0.16
CA LEU A 38 -0.54 0.92 0.24
C LEU A 38 -0.03 -0.36 0.88
N LEU A 39 -0.54 -0.69 2.06
CA LEU A 39 0.00 -1.77 2.88
C LEU A 39 -1.00 -2.92 2.99
N SER A 40 -0.53 -4.15 2.78
CA SER A 40 -1.40 -5.33 2.75
C SER A 40 -1.07 -6.38 3.80
N GLU A 41 0.14 -6.36 4.39
CA GLU A 41 0.57 -7.38 5.34
C GLU A 41 1.41 -6.77 6.46
N LEU A 42 1.33 -7.39 7.64
CA LEU A 42 2.18 -7.10 8.78
C LEU A 42 2.75 -8.42 9.30
N ASP A 43 4.07 -8.48 9.44
CA ASP A 43 4.73 -9.66 9.97
C ASP A 43 4.42 -9.89 11.45
N ALA A 44 4.69 -11.10 11.91
CA ALA A 44 4.48 -11.50 13.31
C ALA A 44 5.30 -10.67 14.30
N ASP A 45 6.37 -9.99 13.84
CA ASP A 45 7.16 -9.08 14.67
C ASP A 45 6.37 -7.82 15.07
N GLY A 46 5.23 -7.59 14.45
CA GLY A 46 4.37 -6.43 14.73
C GLY A 46 4.90 -5.11 14.19
N ASP A 47 5.93 -5.13 13.34
CA ASP A 47 6.58 -3.92 12.82
C ASP A 47 6.81 -3.94 11.30
N THR A 48 7.20 -5.06 10.73
CA THR A 48 7.52 -5.15 9.29
C THR A 48 6.24 -5.22 8.46
N LEU A 49 5.95 -4.12 7.77
CA LEU A 49 4.81 -4.01 6.86
C LEU A 49 5.27 -4.31 5.43
N PHE A 50 4.42 -4.98 4.65
CA PHE A 50 4.66 -5.20 3.23
C PHE A 50 3.59 -4.51 2.41
N GLY A 51 4.02 -3.88 1.33
CA GLY A 51 3.11 -3.23 0.41
C GLY A 51 3.80 -2.49 -0.72
N LEU A 52 3.09 -1.53 -1.28
CA LEU A 52 3.57 -0.68 -2.38
C LEU A 52 3.96 0.68 -1.82
N ALA A 53 5.20 1.07 -2.07
CA ALA A 53 5.72 2.38 -1.64
C ALA A 53 5.96 3.27 -2.85
N ASP A 54 5.44 4.48 -2.80
CA ASP A 54 5.68 5.55 -3.77
C ASP A 54 6.26 6.73 -3.01
N LEU A 55 7.56 6.98 -3.18
CA LEU A 55 8.24 8.06 -2.49
C LEU A 55 8.27 9.37 -3.29
N GLY A 56 7.57 9.39 -4.42
CA GLY A 56 7.45 10.60 -5.23
C GLY A 56 8.52 10.76 -6.31
N PHE A 57 9.28 9.70 -6.60
CA PHE A 57 10.36 9.73 -7.59
C PHE A 57 9.99 9.09 -8.94
N GLY A 58 8.72 8.74 -9.12
CA GLY A 58 8.26 8.14 -10.37
C GLY A 58 8.45 6.63 -10.48
N SER A 59 8.89 5.98 -9.42
CA SER A 59 9.20 4.55 -9.40
C SER A 59 8.57 3.86 -8.18
N PRO A 60 7.24 3.68 -8.15
CA PRO A 60 6.60 2.92 -7.07
C PRO A 60 7.11 1.48 -7.03
N GLU A 61 7.41 0.97 -5.84
CA GLU A 61 7.98 -0.36 -5.67
C GLU A 61 7.30 -1.14 -4.54
N LEU A 62 7.16 -2.44 -4.76
CA LEU A 62 6.76 -3.37 -3.70
C LEU A 62 7.95 -3.62 -2.77
N GLY A 63 7.68 -3.65 -1.48
CA GLY A 63 8.72 -3.91 -0.49
C GLY A 63 8.22 -3.81 0.92
N SER A 64 9.16 -3.96 1.85
CA SER A 64 8.89 -3.91 3.29
C SER A 64 9.31 -2.58 3.88
N VAL A 65 8.53 -2.11 4.84
CA VAL A 65 8.82 -0.88 5.60
C VAL A 65 8.56 -1.14 7.08
N SER A 66 9.21 -0.37 7.94
CA SER A 66 9.00 -0.46 9.39
C SER A 66 7.86 0.49 9.82
N LEU A 67 6.86 -0.07 10.53
CA LEU A 67 5.79 0.73 11.11
C LEU A 67 6.34 1.77 12.08
N ALA A 68 7.27 1.37 12.94
CA ALA A 68 7.89 2.29 13.91
C ALA A 68 8.62 3.44 13.22
N GLU A 69 9.33 3.16 12.13
CA GLU A 69 10.00 4.22 11.37
C GLU A 69 9.01 5.20 10.76
N ILE A 70 7.92 4.70 10.16
CA ILE A 70 6.88 5.57 9.61
C ILE A 70 6.24 6.42 10.71
N GLU A 71 5.94 5.82 11.86
CA GLU A 71 5.35 6.53 13.00
C GLU A 71 6.28 7.59 13.57
N SER A 72 7.60 7.42 13.42
CA SER A 72 8.60 8.34 13.96
C SER A 72 8.87 9.55 13.05
N VAL A 73 8.35 9.57 11.85
CA VAL A 73 8.59 10.67 10.90
C VAL A 73 7.99 11.97 11.43
N THR A 74 8.84 13.00 11.52
CA THR A 74 8.42 14.35 11.92
C THR A 74 8.46 15.25 10.70
N LEU A 75 7.33 15.84 10.36
CA LEU A 75 7.16 16.70 9.18
C LEU A 75 7.08 18.17 9.61
N PRO A 76 7.23 19.12 8.65
CA PRO A 76 7.05 20.54 8.93
C PRO A 76 5.68 20.81 9.58
N PHE A 77 5.61 21.89 10.38
CA PHE A 77 4.40 22.34 11.06
C PHE A 77 3.86 21.36 12.11
N GLY A 78 4.69 20.47 12.64
CA GLY A 78 4.28 19.48 13.63
C GLY A 78 3.43 18.35 13.06
N LEU A 79 3.44 18.18 11.75
CA LEU A 79 2.68 17.13 11.08
C LEU A 79 3.44 15.79 11.11
N SER A 80 2.73 14.73 10.81
CA SER A 80 3.28 13.38 10.74
C SER A 80 2.63 12.64 9.56
N ILE A 81 3.09 11.43 9.28
CA ILE A 81 2.44 10.56 8.29
C ILE A 81 1.02 10.26 8.76
N GLU A 82 0.06 10.32 7.85
CA GLU A 82 -1.36 10.14 8.15
C GLU A 82 -1.94 8.91 7.47
N ARG A 83 -3.02 8.41 8.06
CA ARG A 83 -3.82 7.35 7.46
C ARG A 83 -4.98 7.98 6.68
N ASP A 84 -5.21 7.52 5.46
CA ASP A 84 -6.38 7.91 4.67
C ASP A 84 -7.62 7.23 5.23
N LEU A 85 -8.51 8.00 5.84
CA LEU A 85 -9.72 7.50 6.49
C LEU A 85 -10.78 7.04 5.49
N HIS A 86 -10.64 7.39 4.23
CA HIS A 86 -11.61 7.08 3.18
C HIS A 86 -11.09 6.04 2.17
N PHE A 87 -9.91 5.50 2.42
CA PHE A 87 -9.33 4.51 1.51
C PHE A 87 -10.10 3.19 1.56
N GLU A 88 -10.47 2.71 0.37
CA GLU A 88 -11.13 1.43 0.20
C GLU A 88 -10.56 0.77 -1.04
N ALA A 89 -9.90 -0.38 -0.88
CA ALA A 89 -9.25 -1.08 -1.97
C ALA A 89 -10.16 -2.19 -2.50
N HIS A 90 -10.13 -2.39 -3.82
CA HIS A 90 -10.99 -3.36 -4.50
C HIS A 90 -10.21 -4.38 -5.33
N PHE A 91 -8.89 -4.26 -5.39
CA PHE A 91 -8.02 -5.12 -6.19
C PHE A 91 -6.86 -5.64 -5.34
N PRO A 92 -6.27 -6.79 -5.71
CA PRO A 92 -5.05 -7.25 -5.05
C PRO A 92 -3.90 -6.26 -5.21
N LEU A 93 -2.95 -6.31 -4.30
CA LEU A 93 -1.81 -5.39 -4.26
C LEU A 93 -1.04 -5.32 -5.58
N THR A 94 -0.83 -6.47 -6.26
CA THR A 94 -0.07 -6.48 -7.52
C THR A 94 -0.76 -5.71 -8.64
N VAL A 95 -2.09 -5.62 -8.62
CA VAL A 95 -2.84 -4.78 -9.58
C VAL A 95 -2.50 -3.32 -9.36
N TYR A 96 -2.48 -2.86 -8.09
CA TYR A 96 -2.06 -1.49 -7.76
C TYR A 96 -0.61 -1.24 -8.18
N ALA A 97 0.26 -2.23 -7.98
CA ALA A 97 1.67 -2.10 -8.37
C ALA A 97 1.84 -1.96 -9.88
N ASP A 98 1.13 -2.78 -10.66
CA ASP A 98 1.19 -2.73 -12.13
C ASP A 98 0.65 -1.40 -12.66
N ALA A 99 -0.50 -0.95 -12.16
CA ALA A 99 -1.08 0.33 -12.54
C ALA A 99 -0.14 1.48 -12.18
N ALA A 100 0.48 1.43 -10.99
CA ALA A 100 1.39 2.48 -10.53
C ALA A 100 2.64 2.58 -11.41
N ARG A 101 3.18 1.44 -11.87
CA ARG A 101 4.34 1.44 -12.78
C ARG A 101 4.03 2.13 -14.10
N LEU A 102 2.82 1.96 -14.62
CA LEU A 102 2.41 2.59 -15.88
C LEU A 102 2.22 4.10 -15.73
N VAL A 103 1.73 4.55 -14.57
CA VAL A 103 1.41 5.96 -14.31
C VAL A 103 2.60 6.72 -13.73
N GLY A 104 3.52 6.00 -13.06
CA GLY A 104 4.66 6.60 -12.34
C GLY A 104 4.32 7.02 -10.92
N ARG A 105 3.14 6.66 -10.42
CA ARG A 105 2.69 6.94 -9.06
C ARG A 105 1.57 6.00 -8.67
N ILE A 106 1.31 5.86 -7.37
CA ILE A 106 0.14 5.14 -6.89
C ILE A 106 -1.12 5.81 -7.42
N THR A 107 -2.04 5.02 -7.95
CA THR A 107 -3.33 5.49 -8.47
C THR A 107 -4.47 4.65 -7.89
N GLU A 108 -5.61 5.29 -7.68
CA GLU A 108 -6.85 4.63 -7.29
C GLU A 108 -7.90 4.75 -8.40
N ASP A 109 -7.49 5.19 -9.60
CA ASP A 109 -8.38 5.31 -10.74
C ASP A 109 -8.92 3.94 -11.17
N ALA A 110 -10.23 3.76 -11.10
CA ALA A 110 -10.89 2.47 -11.37
C ALA A 110 -10.57 1.94 -12.76
N ALA A 111 -10.59 2.79 -13.77
CA ALA A 111 -10.34 2.36 -15.16
C ALA A 111 -8.91 1.84 -15.34
N ARG A 112 -7.93 2.50 -14.73
CA ARG A 112 -6.53 2.06 -14.78
C ARG A 112 -6.31 0.75 -14.03
N LEU A 113 -6.96 0.58 -12.88
CA LEU A 113 -6.87 -0.64 -12.09
C LEU A 113 -7.55 -1.80 -12.80
N GLU A 114 -8.70 -1.58 -13.42
CA GLU A 114 -9.39 -2.62 -14.22
C GLU A 114 -8.54 -3.04 -15.42
N THR A 115 -7.91 -2.10 -16.11
CA THR A 115 -7.00 -2.39 -17.21
C THR A 115 -5.83 -3.26 -16.76
N ALA A 116 -5.21 -2.92 -15.63
CA ALA A 116 -4.11 -3.70 -15.06
C ALA A 116 -4.58 -5.11 -14.66
N ALA A 117 -5.75 -5.22 -14.05
CA ALA A 117 -6.31 -6.52 -13.65
C ALA A 117 -6.58 -7.41 -14.88
N LEU A 118 -7.12 -6.84 -15.94
CA LEU A 118 -7.36 -7.58 -17.20
C LEU A 118 -6.05 -8.03 -17.83
N ALA A 119 -5.02 -7.20 -17.82
CA ALA A 119 -3.70 -7.55 -18.35
C ALA A 119 -3.11 -8.75 -17.61
N GLN A 120 -3.26 -8.81 -16.29
CA GLN A 120 -2.80 -9.95 -15.49
C GLN A 120 -3.53 -11.23 -15.86
N LYS A 121 -4.83 -11.17 -16.09
CA LYS A 121 -5.62 -12.32 -16.51
C LYS A 121 -5.21 -12.82 -17.89
N CYS A 122 -4.92 -11.91 -18.82
CA CYS A 122 -4.44 -12.28 -20.16
C CYS A 122 -3.10 -12.99 -20.09
N ASP A 123 -2.16 -12.47 -19.28
CA ASP A 123 -0.85 -13.09 -19.11
C ASP A 123 -0.98 -14.49 -18.50
N ALA A 124 -1.83 -14.66 -17.50
CA ALA A 124 -2.07 -15.96 -16.86
C ALA A 124 -2.68 -16.98 -17.85
N SER A 125 -3.53 -16.54 -18.78
CA SER A 125 -4.19 -17.42 -19.73
C SER A 125 -3.28 -17.89 -20.87
N HIS A 126 -2.10 -17.28 -21.04
CA HIS A 126 -1.12 -17.66 -22.05
C HIS A 126 -0.12 -18.71 -21.57
N GLU A 127 -0.18 -19.04 -20.32
CA GLU A 127 0.63 -20.09 -19.72
C GLU A 127 -0.10 -21.43 -19.77
#